data_6362ed0af6bd017ab31fb9067f20b875
#
_entry.id   6362ed0af6bd017ab31fb9067f20b875
#
_cell.length_a   1.000
_cell.length_b   1.000
_cell.length_c   1.000
_cell.angle_alpha   90.00
_cell.angle_beta   90.00
_cell.angle_gamma   90.00
#
_symmetry.space_group_name_H-M   'P 1'
#
loop_
_entity.id
_entity.type
_entity.pdbx_description
1 polymer ?
#
loop_
_entity_poly.entity_id
_entity_poly.type
_entity_poly.pdbx_seq_one_letter_code
_entity_poly.pdbx_strand_id
1 'polypeptide(L)'
;LIRTDSLQKQVSAQDLYIQNLQNLITGQSQKTVSLDTVSVPQLYDTIKQLLHSEEDSLLRSQIESPQDYNLTLNAGTTKGSIANFYFFAPLKGAITTRFNPTEKHFGVDVVAGPDAVIKSAMDGTVVIAEWTSQAGYVIAIQHSNNMFSVYKHNSALLKKVGNVVKAGEVIAIVGNSGELSNGPHLHFELWYNGAPVDPTDYIAFE
;
A
#
# COMPACT_ATOMS: atom_id res chain seq x y z
N LEU A 1 0.74 22.44 36.84
CA LEU A 1 2.18 22.23 37.14
C LEU A 1 2.89 21.38 36.07
N ILE A 2 2.33 20.28 35.57
CA ILE A 2 3.01 19.38 34.60
C ILE A 2 3.23 20.03 33.21
N ARG A 3 2.38 20.96 32.76
CA ARG A 3 2.53 21.65 31.46
C ARG A 3 3.62 22.71 31.43
N THR A 4 3.89 23.36 32.57
CA THR A 4 4.94 24.37 32.65
C THR A 4 6.34 23.76 32.65
N ASP A 5 6.55 22.62 33.28
CA ASP A 5 7.85 21.91 33.29
C ASP A 5 8.20 21.35 31.89
N SER A 6 7.23 20.90 31.13
CA SER A 6 7.44 20.43 29.76
C SER A 6 7.81 21.58 28.81
N LEU A 7 7.13 22.71 28.91
CA LEU A 7 7.44 23.91 28.15
C LEU A 7 8.82 24.48 28.51
N GLN A 8 9.19 24.47 29.78
CA GLN A 8 10.47 24.96 30.23
C GLN A 8 11.64 24.09 29.74
N LYS A 9 11.45 22.76 29.69
CA LYS A 9 12.43 21.84 29.09
C LYS A 9 12.54 22.05 27.56
N GLN A 10 11.44 22.35 26.89
CA GLN A 10 11.44 22.59 25.44
C GLN A 10 12.14 23.91 25.09
N VAL A 11 11.94 24.97 25.87
CA VAL A 11 12.62 26.24 25.68
C VAL A 11 14.12 26.11 25.94
N SER A 12 14.55 25.45 27.02
CA SER A 12 15.96 25.24 27.29
C SER A 12 16.66 24.38 26.23
N ALA A 13 15.99 23.40 25.63
CA ALA A 13 16.54 22.64 24.52
C ALA A 13 16.70 23.49 23.24
N GLN A 14 15.77 24.40 22.96
CA GLN A 14 15.89 25.36 21.86
C GLN A 14 17.01 26.37 22.06
N ASP A 15 17.19 26.89 23.28
CA ASP A 15 18.26 27.81 23.58
C ASP A 15 19.66 27.17 23.40
N LEU A 16 19.80 25.90 23.82
CA LEU A 16 21.04 25.13 23.62
C LEU A 16 21.32 24.89 22.12
N TYR A 17 20.29 24.63 21.34
CA TYR A 17 20.42 24.47 19.89
C TYR A 17 20.84 25.77 19.20
N ILE A 18 20.26 26.92 19.59
CA ILE A 18 20.61 28.25 19.06
C ILE A 18 22.05 28.61 19.43
N GLN A 19 22.49 28.36 20.67
CA GLN A 19 23.89 28.56 21.09
C GLN A 19 24.87 27.72 20.28
N ASN A 20 24.54 26.44 20.01
CA ASN A 20 25.39 25.59 19.19
C ASN A 20 25.47 26.08 17.73
N LEU A 21 24.39 26.57 17.17
CA LEU A 21 24.41 27.20 15.84
C LEU A 21 25.22 28.48 15.79
N GLN A 22 25.12 29.33 16.80
CA GLN A 22 25.91 30.56 16.92
C GLN A 22 27.40 30.23 17.01
N ASN A 23 27.79 29.24 17.80
CA ASN A 23 29.17 28.77 17.91
C ASN A 23 29.73 28.22 16.60
N LEU A 24 28.92 27.53 15.82
CA LEU A 24 29.30 27.03 14.48
C LEU A 24 29.49 28.18 13.48
N ILE A 25 28.61 29.21 13.50
CA ILE A 25 28.67 30.37 12.59
C ILE A 25 29.86 31.31 12.96
N THR A 26 30.16 31.48 14.24
CA THR A 26 31.26 32.34 14.70
C THR A 26 32.63 31.67 14.66
N GLY A 27 32.72 30.39 14.24
CA GLY A 27 33.99 29.67 14.14
C GLY A 27 34.70 29.42 15.49
N GLN A 28 34.00 29.66 16.59
CA GLN A 28 34.51 29.29 17.93
C GLN A 28 34.22 27.81 18.17
N SER A 29 35.07 26.98 17.62
CA SER A 29 35.12 25.57 17.98
C SER A 29 35.53 25.48 19.46
N GLN A 30 34.53 25.40 20.33
CA GLN A 30 34.80 24.95 21.68
C GLN A 30 35.23 23.49 21.62
N LYS A 31 36.35 23.23 22.29
CA LYS A 31 36.91 21.92 22.58
C LYS A 31 35.81 20.88 22.63
N THR A 32 35.92 19.89 21.75
CA THR A 32 35.27 18.60 21.92
C THR A 32 35.24 18.28 23.42
N VAL A 33 34.05 18.28 24.00
CA VAL A 33 33.82 17.59 25.26
C VAL A 33 34.32 16.18 24.97
N SER A 34 35.43 15.82 25.56
CA SER A 34 35.85 14.42 25.57
C SER A 34 34.67 13.66 26.13
N LEU A 35 33.99 12.97 25.30
CA LEU A 35 33.14 11.86 25.68
C LEU A 35 34.10 10.90 26.38
N ASP A 36 34.20 11.08 27.70
CA ASP A 36 34.76 10.02 28.53
C ASP A 36 34.04 8.76 28.12
N THR A 37 34.81 7.84 27.64
CA THR A 37 34.48 6.54 27.11
C THR A 37 33.45 5.84 27.99
N VAL A 38 32.16 6.17 27.80
CA VAL A 38 31.11 5.25 28.14
C VAL A 38 31.24 4.17 27.09
N SER A 39 31.73 3.01 27.50
CA SER A 39 31.97 1.92 26.59
C SER A 39 30.66 1.58 25.87
N VAL A 40 30.71 1.53 24.54
CA VAL A 40 29.57 1.23 23.65
C VAL A 40 28.69 0.06 24.15
N PRO A 41 29.24 -0.97 24.83
CA PRO A 41 28.45 -2.01 25.50
C PRO A 41 27.50 -1.51 26.60
N GLN A 42 27.93 -0.55 27.42
CA GLN A 42 27.10 -0.02 28.53
C GLN A 42 25.95 0.84 28.03
N LEU A 43 26.17 1.59 26.95
CA LEU A 43 25.09 2.36 26.29
C LEU A 43 24.06 1.42 25.67
N TYR A 44 24.51 0.33 25.08
CA TYR A 44 23.65 -0.68 24.45
C TYR A 44 22.78 -1.41 25.49
N ASP A 45 23.33 -1.76 26.65
CA ASP A 45 22.59 -2.40 27.74
C ASP A 45 21.58 -1.46 28.40
N THR A 46 21.91 -0.16 28.51
CA THR A 46 20.97 0.84 29.03
C THR A 46 19.84 1.11 28.06
N ILE A 47 20.11 1.16 26.76
CA ILE A 47 19.09 1.29 25.72
C ILE A 47 18.20 0.03 25.68
N LYS A 48 18.78 -1.14 25.85
CA LYS A 48 18.06 -2.41 25.88
C LYS A 48 17.11 -2.52 27.08
N GLN A 49 17.49 -1.99 28.23
CA GLN A 49 16.63 -1.90 29.41
C GLN A 49 15.50 -0.86 29.26
N LEU A 50 15.72 0.22 28.49
CA LEU A 50 14.69 1.23 28.19
C LEU A 50 13.70 0.78 27.11
N LEU A 51 14.08 -0.21 26.27
CA LEU A 51 13.25 -0.72 25.18
C LEU A 51 12.36 -1.91 25.58
N HIS A 52 12.44 -2.39 26.81
CA HIS A 52 11.64 -3.52 27.28
C HIS A 52 10.87 -3.12 28.55
N SER A 53 9.76 -2.41 28.38
CA SER A 53 8.76 -2.37 29.44
C SER A 53 8.00 -3.71 29.47
N GLU A 54 7.48 -4.10 30.65
CA GLU A 54 6.65 -5.31 30.76
C GLU A 54 5.43 -5.22 29.83
N GLU A 55 4.88 -4.00 29.63
CA GLU A 55 3.78 -3.74 28.73
C GLU A 55 4.15 -3.96 27.26
N ASP A 56 5.37 -3.55 26.84
CA ASP A 56 5.87 -3.79 25.47
C ASP A 56 6.10 -5.29 25.23
N SER A 57 6.60 -6.00 26.24
CA SER A 57 6.78 -7.46 26.19
C SER A 57 5.45 -8.20 26.10
N LEU A 58 4.42 -7.76 26.84
CA LEU A 58 3.07 -8.32 26.77
C LEU A 58 2.41 -8.00 25.41
N LEU A 59 2.57 -6.76 24.90
CA LEU A 59 2.04 -6.37 23.60
C LEU A 59 2.71 -7.18 22.47
N ARG A 60 4.03 -7.37 22.53
CA ARG A 60 4.76 -8.21 21.58
C ARG A 60 4.31 -9.66 21.64
N SER A 61 4.14 -10.22 22.82
CA SER A 61 3.66 -11.60 22.96
C SER A 61 2.23 -11.79 22.44
N GLN A 62 1.38 -10.76 22.52
CA GLN A 62 0.07 -10.76 21.91
C GLN A 62 0.14 -10.62 20.38
N ILE A 63 1.04 -9.78 19.86
CA ILE A 63 1.22 -9.56 18.42
C ILE A 63 1.99 -10.72 17.78
N GLU A 64 2.96 -11.31 18.46
CA GLU A 64 3.79 -12.41 17.96
C GLU A 64 3.16 -13.80 18.19
N SER A 65 1.96 -13.87 18.81
CA SER A 65 1.26 -15.16 18.93
C SER A 65 0.91 -15.69 17.53
N PRO A 66 1.38 -16.89 17.14
CA PRO A 66 1.22 -17.40 15.78
C PRO A 66 -0.22 -17.65 15.35
N GLN A 67 -1.18 -17.45 16.25
CA GLN A 67 -2.59 -17.78 16.04
C GLN A 67 -3.42 -16.60 15.48
N ASP A 68 -2.98 -15.34 15.69
CA ASP A 68 -3.77 -14.17 15.27
C ASP A 68 -3.28 -13.52 13.96
N TYR A 69 -2.06 -13.82 13.52
CA TYR A 69 -1.49 -13.31 12.27
C TYR A 69 -0.96 -14.46 11.40
N ASN A 70 -1.85 -15.33 10.97
CA ASN A 70 -1.54 -16.28 9.91
C ASN A 70 -1.42 -15.55 8.56
N LEU A 71 -0.44 -14.65 8.46
CA LEU A 71 0.10 -14.15 7.20
C LEU A 71 0.98 -15.21 6.50
N THR A 72 0.92 -16.46 6.94
CA THR A 72 1.48 -17.53 6.13
C THR A 72 0.64 -17.63 4.88
N LEU A 73 1.21 -17.13 3.81
CA LEU A 73 0.87 -17.43 2.44
C LEU A 73 0.69 -18.95 2.30
N ASN A 74 -0.46 -19.47 2.66
CA ASN A 74 -0.91 -20.77 2.25
C ASN A 74 -1.23 -20.65 0.75
N ALA A 75 -0.18 -20.62 -0.06
CA ALA A 75 -0.27 -20.66 -1.52
C ALA A 75 -1.01 -21.91 -2.05
N GLY A 76 -1.46 -22.79 -1.15
CA GLY A 76 -2.11 -24.03 -1.51
C GLY A 76 -3.63 -24.10 -1.30
N THR A 77 -4.25 -23.13 -0.59
CA THR A 77 -5.68 -23.23 -0.24
C THR A 77 -6.55 -22.06 -0.72
N THR A 78 -5.97 -21.10 -1.47
CA THR A 78 -6.69 -19.91 -1.92
C THR A 78 -7.79 -20.18 -2.95
N LYS A 79 -7.63 -21.16 -3.83
CA LYS A 79 -8.63 -21.44 -4.91
C LYS A 79 -10.01 -21.83 -4.37
N GLY A 80 -10.12 -22.55 -3.27
CA GLY A 80 -11.41 -23.00 -2.74
C GLY A 80 -12.26 -21.93 -2.05
N SER A 81 -11.62 -20.87 -1.52
CA SER A 81 -12.33 -19.79 -0.82
C SER A 81 -12.83 -18.69 -1.76
N ILE A 82 -12.09 -18.41 -2.84
CA ILE A 82 -12.45 -17.38 -3.84
C ILE A 82 -13.57 -17.86 -4.78
N ALA A 83 -13.63 -19.16 -5.07
CA ALA A 83 -14.61 -19.76 -5.99
C ALA A 83 -16.09 -19.56 -5.55
N ASN A 84 -16.33 -19.15 -4.30
CA ASN A 84 -17.67 -18.89 -3.78
C ASN A 84 -18.16 -17.45 -4.05
N PHE A 85 -17.33 -16.58 -4.65
CA PHE A 85 -17.70 -15.21 -4.97
C PHE A 85 -18.18 -15.09 -6.41
N TYR A 86 -19.21 -14.25 -6.60
CA TYR A 86 -19.69 -13.90 -7.94
C TYR A 86 -18.95 -12.66 -8.42
N PHE A 87 -18.22 -12.81 -9.52
CA PHE A 87 -17.53 -11.72 -10.18
C PHE A 87 -18.29 -11.26 -11.41
N PHE A 88 -18.35 -9.95 -11.60
CA PHE A 88 -18.81 -9.34 -12.83
C PHE A 88 -17.59 -9.08 -13.73
N ALA A 89 -17.68 -9.42 -15.02
CA ALA A 89 -16.61 -9.13 -15.96
C ALA A 89 -16.40 -7.61 -16.07
N PRO A 90 -15.22 -7.08 -15.71
CA PRO A 90 -14.96 -5.65 -15.72
C PRO A 90 -15.01 -5.06 -17.13
N LEU A 91 -14.59 -5.84 -18.10
CA LEU A 91 -14.62 -5.52 -19.52
C LEU A 91 -14.82 -6.82 -20.29
N LYS A 92 -15.66 -6.81 -21.32
CA LYS A 92 -15.77 -7.91 -22.28
C LYS A 92 -14.87 -7.63 -23.47
N GLY A 93 -14.02 -8.59 -23.84
CA GLY A 93 -13.07 -8.41 -24.93
C GLY A 93 -12.05 -9.53 -25.01
N ALA A 94 -11.13 -9.41 -25.96
CA ALA A 94 -10.08 -10.40 -26.15
C ALA A 94 -8.93 -10.20 -25.15
N ILE A 95 -8.49 -11.28 -24.50
CA ILE A 95 -7.29 -11.26 -23.65
C ILE A 95 -6.06 -11.30 -24.55
N THR A 96 -5.21 -10.28 -24.45
CA THR A 96 -3.96 -10.15 -25.20
C THR A 96 -2.74 -10.60 -24.39
N THR A 97 -2.73 -10.30 -23.09
CA THR A 97 -1.65 -10.72 -22.18
C THR A 97 -2.26 -11.40 -20.95
N ARG A 98 -1.73 -12.56 -20.60
CA ARG A 98 -2.19 -13.36 -19.46
C ARG A 98 -1.40 -13.02 -18.20
N PHE A 99 -1.95 -13.39 -17.06
CA PHE A 99 -1.28 -13.33 -15.75
C PHE A 99 0.03 -14.12 -15.79
N ASN A 100 1.16 -13.44 -15.47
CA ASN A 100 2.49 -14.04 -15.43
C ASN A 100 3.35 -13.39 -14.33
N PRO A 101 3.32 -13.90 -13.10
CA PRO A 101 4.07 -13.34 -11.98
C PRO A 101 5.58 -13.42 -12.15
N THR A 102 6.12 -14.34 -12.98
CA THR A 102 7.55 -14.41 -13.28
C THR A 102 8.04 -13.20 -14.08
N GLU A 103 7.21 -12.65 -14.93
CA GLU A 103 7.45 -11.42 -15.69
C GLU A 103 6.92 -10.17 -14.97
N LYS A 104 6.48 -10.32 -13.71
CA LYS A 104 5.86 -9.24 -12.90
C LYS A 104 4.57 -8.68 -13.52
N HIS A 105 3.89 -9.45 -14.38
CA HIS A 105 2.58 -9.14 -14.90
C HIS A 105 1.50 -9.76 -14.00
N PHE A 106 0.99 -8.96 -13.06
CA PHE A 106 0.09 -9.41 -11.99
C PHE A 106 -1.39 -9.33 -12.36
N GLY A 107 -1.71 -9.16 -13.62
CA GLY A 107 -3.07 -9.04 -14.12
C GLY A 107 -3.27 -9.66 -15.49
N VAL A 108 -4.36 -9.29 -16.14
CA VAL A 108 -4.67 -9.63 -17.52
C VAL A 108 -4.91 -8.35 -18.31
N ASP A 109 -4.43 -8.33 -19.56
CA ASP A 109 -4.72 -7.25 -20.48
C ASP A 109 -5.88 -7.64 -21.39
N VAL A 110 -6.93 -6.84 -21.38
CA VAL A 110 -8.16 -7.08 -22.15
C VAL A 110 -8.36 -5.93 -23.13
N VAL A 111 -8.43 -6.26 -24.40
CA VAL A 111 -8.72 -5.31 -25.49
C VAL A 111 -10.20 -5.35 -25.83
N ALA A 112 -10.79 -4.16 -25.92
CA ALA A 112 -12.17 -3.96 -26.37
C ALA A 112 -12.24 -2.81 -27.38
N GLY A 113 -13.45 -2.54 -27.89
CA GLY A 113 -13.66 -1.40 -28.78
C GLY A 113 -13.31 -0.06 -28.12
N PRO A 114 -13.09 0.99 -28.93
CA PRO A 114 -12.79 2.33 -28.41
C PRO A 114 -13.95 2.80 -27.50
N ASP A 115 -13.57 3.57 -26.46
CA ASP A 115 -14.49 4.14 -25.46
C ASP A 115 -15.32 3.10 -24.67
N ALA A 116 -14.89 1.83 -24.67
CA ALA A 116 -15.55 0.80 -23.89
C ALA A 116 -15.52 1.15 -22.39
N VAL A 117 -16.64 0.92 -21.71
CA VAL A 117 -16.77 1.23 -20.28
C VAL A 117 -16.24 0.09 -19.43
N ILE A 118 -15.51 0.47 -18.39
CA ILE A 118 -14.98 -0.46 -17.39
C ILE A 118 -15.93 -0.48 -16.20
N LYS A 119 -16.22 -1.68 -15.71
CA LYS A 119 -17.17 -1.93 -14.62
C LYS A 119 -16.46 -2.52 -13.41
N SER A 120 -17.01 -2.28 -12.24
CA SER A 120 -16.51 -2.90 -11.00
C SER A 120 -16.77 -4.42 -11.03
N ALA A 121 -15.75 -5.20 -10.69
CA ALA A 121 -15.86 -6.66 -10.65
C ALA A 121 -16.74 -7.16 -9.48
N MET A 122 -16.81 -6.40 -8.39
CA MET A 122 -17.61 -6.72 -7.20
C MET A 122 -18.08 -5.42 -6.52
N ASP A 123 -18.99 -5.57 -5.55
CA ASP A 123 -19.34 -4.49 -4.61
C ASP A 123 -18.10 -4.06 -3.81
N GLY A 124 -17.90 -2.76 -3.62
CA GLY A 124 -16.75 -2.29 -2.87
C GLY A 124 -16.67 -0.77 -2.70
N THR A 125 -15.54 -0.32 -2.19
CA THR A 125 -15.23 1.10 -2.01
C THR A 125 -13.97 1.46 -2.79
N VAL A 126 -14.01 2.54 -3.54
CA VAL A 126 -12.85 3.07 -4.27
C VAL A 126 -11.83 3.59 -3.26
N VAL A 127 -10.63 3.05 -3.28
CA VAL A 127 -9.53 3.42 -2.37
C VAL A 127 -8.39 4.13 -3.08
N ILE A 128 -8.27 3.95 -4.40
CA ILE A 128 -7.33 4.68 -5.26
C ILE A 128 -8.11 5.19 -6.48
N ALA A 129 -7.91 6.44 -6.85
CA ALA A 129 -8.41 7.06 -8.09
C ALA A 129 -7.47 8.21 -8.45
N GLU A 130 -6.39 7.90 -9.18
CA GLU A 130 -5.30 8.83 -9.45
C GLU A 130 -4.66 8.60 -10.81
N TRP A 131 -3.74 9.47 -11.18
CA TRP A 131 -2.90 9.32 -12.37
C TRP A 131 -1.44 9.06 -11.96
N THR A 132 -0.81 8.10 -12.61
CA THR A 132 0.62 7.79 -12.44
C THR A 132 1.31 7.76 -13.81
N SER A 133 2.61 8.11 -13.88
CA SER A 133 3.36 8.09 -15.15
C SER A 133 3.39 6.71 -15.80
N GLN A 134 3.56 5.67 -15.02
CA GLN A 134 3.69 4.29 -15.51
C GLN A 134 2.35 3.69 -15.94
N ALA A 135 1.33 3.78 -15.08
CA ALA A 135 0.06 3.09 -15.27
C ALA A 135 -1.07 3.99 -15.80
N GLY A 136 -0.81 5.30 -15.99
CA GLY A 136 -1.81 6.27 -16.39
C GLY A 136 -2.88 6.49 -15.35
N TYR A 137 -4.14 6.65 -15.76
CA TYR A 137 -5.28 6.71 -14.85
C TYR A 137 -5.55 5.33 -14.24
N VAL A 138 -5.48 5.26 -12.93
CA VAL A 138 -5.67 4.04 -12.14
C VAL A 138 -6.85 4.20 -11.20
N ILE A 139 -7.71 3.21 -11.14
CA ILE A 139 -8.72 3.08 -10.10
C ILE A 139 -8.54 1.74 -9.41
N ALA A 140 -8.64 1.72 -8.08
CA ALA A 140 -8.58 0.51 -7.30
C ALA A 140 -9.71 0.47 -6.27
N ILE A 141 -10.26 -0.71 -6.08
CA ILE A 141 -11.45 -0.95 -5.27
C ILE A 141 -11.14 -2.01 -4.24
N GLN A 142 -11.42 -1.67 -2.98
CA GLN A 142 -11.42 -2.61 -1.87
C GLN A 142 -12.81 -3.26 -1.80
N HIS A 143 -12.83 -4.57 -1.86
CA HIS A 143 -14.02 -5.39 -1.71
C HIS A 143 -14.08 -6.05 -0.32
N SER A 144 -15.16 -6.74 -0.02
CA SER A 144 -15.24 -7.62 1.15
C SER A 144 -14.25 -8.79 1.07
N ASN A 145 -14.04 -9.48 2.20
CA ASN A 145 -13.24 -10.70 2.29
C ASN A 145 -11.80 -10.56 1.79
N ASN A 146 -11.14 -9.41 2.11
CA ASN A 146 -9.76 -9.11 1.76
C ASN A 146 -9.47 -9.19 0.24
N MET A 147 -10.48 -8.92 -0.58
CA MET A 147 -10.34 -8.82 -2.04
C MET A 147 -10.07 -7.39 -2.46
N PHE A 148 -9.27 -7.23 -3.50
CA PHE A 148 -8.88 -5.95 -4.05
C PHE A 148 -8.75 -6.06 -5.57
N SER A 149 -9.30 -5.11 -6.30
CA SER A 149 -9.18 -5.07 -7.76
C SER A 149 -8.56 -3.76 -8.23
N VAL A 150 -7.74 -3.82 -9.27
CA VAL A 150 -7.03 -2.68 -9.86
C VAL A 150 -7.31 -2.62 -11.35
N TYR A 151 -7.59 -1.41 -11.84
CA TYR A 151 -7.91 -1.12 -13.23
C TYR A 151 -6.99 0.00 -13.71
N LYS A 152 -6.11 -0.29 -14.67
CA LYS A 152 -5.09 0.64 -15.17
C LYS A 152 -5.29 1.01 -16.64
N HIS A 153 -4.52 2.00 -17.08
CA HIS A 153 -4.48 2.52 -18.46
C HIS A 153 -5.79 3.17 -18.93
N ASN A 154 -6.65 3.59 -17.98
CA ASN A 154 -7.93 4.22 -18.29
C ASN A 154 -7.75 5.57 -19.02
N SER A 155 -8.72 5.97 -19.85
CA SER A 155 -8.78 7.32 -20.41
C SER A 155 -9.41 8.32 -19.45
N ALA A 156 -10.38 7.87 -18.65
CA ALA A 156 -11.06 8.69 -17.65
C ALA A 156 -11.54 7.83 -16.47
N LEU A 157 -11.52 8.42 -15.27
CA LEU A 157 -12.09 7.85 -14.07
C LEU A 157 -13.45 8.51 -13.78
N LEU A 158 -14.50 7.71 -13.60
CA LEU A 158 -15.86 8.18 -13.35
C LEU A 158 -16.22 8.15 -11.85
N LYS A 159 -15.34 7.61 -11.02
CA LYS A 159 -15.47 7.53 -9.57
C LYS A 159 -14.26 8.13 -8.89
N LYS A 160 -14.46 8.55 -7.62
CA LYS A 160 -13.44 9.16 -6.76
C LYS A 160 -13.22 8.29 -5.53
N VAL A 161 -12.07 8.46 -4.88
CA VAL A 161 -11.77 7.82 -3.59
C VAL A 161 -12.91 8.08 -2.59
N GLY A 162 -13.33 7.02 -1.89
CA GLY A 162 -14.45 7.02 -0.95
C GLY A 162 -15.81 6.70 -1.58
N ASN A 163 -15.95 6.66 -2.91
CA ASN A 163 -17.21 6.24 -3.51
C ASN A 163 -17.46 4.75 -3.29
N VAL A 164 -18.66 4.39 -2.87
CA VAL A 164 -19.15 3.00 -2.83
C VAL A 164 -19.68 2.66 -4.22
N VAL A 165 -19.30 1.49 -4.72
CA VAL A 165 -19.70 0.99 -6.04
C VAL A 165 -20.30 -0.42 -5.93
N LYS A 166 -21.18 -0.74 -6.86
CA LYS A 166 -21.78 -2.06 -6.99
C LYS A 166 -21.10 -2.89 -8.09
N ALA A 167 -21.17 -4.21 -7.99
CA ALA A 167 -20.76 -5.10 -9.06
C ALA A 167 -21.44 -4.72 -10.38
N GLY A 168 -20.67 -4.61 -11.46
CA GLY A 168 -21.18 -4.18 -12.77
C GLY A 168 -21.42 -2.68 -12.93
N GLU A 169 -21.22 -1.85 -11.91
CA GLU A 169 -21.30 -0.39 -12.00
C GLU A 169 -20.13 0.18 -12.78
N VAL A 170 -20.42 1.14 -13.67
CA VAL A 170 -19.38 1.80 -14.49
C VAL A 170 -18.49 2.68 -13.60
N ILE A 171 -17.17 2.46 -13.70
CA ILE A 171 -16.16 3.12 -12.85
C ILE A 171 -15.13 3.91 -13.64
N ALA A 172 -14.87 3.52 -14.91
CA ALA A 172 -13.87 4.14 -15.76
C ALA A 172 -14.17 3.88 -17.25
N ILE A 173 -13.37 4.47 -18.13
CA ILE A 173 -13.40 4.27 -19.59
C ILE A 173 -12.05 3.71 -20.01
N VAL A 174 -12.04 2.73 -20.91
CA VAL A 174 -10.82 2.15 -21.50
C VAL A 174 -9.98 3.25 -22.14
N GLY A 175 -8.68 3.17 -21.97
CA GLY A 175 -7.75 4.12 -22.53
C GLY A 175 -6.43 3.50 -22.95
N ASN A 176 -5.46 4.39 -23.19
CA ASN A 176 -4.09 4.07 -23.53
C ASN A 176 -3.16 5.03 -22.75
N SER A 177 -3.45 5.26 -21.47
CA SER A 177 -2.68 6.18 -20.65
C SER A 177 -1.56 5.47 -19.89
N GLY A 178 -0.46 6.22 -19.65
CA GLY A 178 0.74 5.71 -18.96
C GLY A 178 1.78 5.11 -19.91
N GLU A 179 3.04 5.15 -19.46
CA GLU A 179 4.20 4.73 -20.27
C GLU A 179 4.25 3.23 -20.57
N LEU A 180 3.61 2.40 -19.73
CA LEU A 180 3.57 0.95 -19.88
C LEU A 180 2.43 0.47 -20.79
N SER A 181 1.63 1.37 -21.40
CA SER A 181 0.56 1.02 -22.31
C SER A 181 1.00 1.09 -23.76
N ASN A 182 0.81 0.02 -24.51
CA ASN A 182 1.16 -0.10 -25.93
C ASN A 182 -0.05 -0.02 -26.86
N GLY A 183 -1.21 0.43 -26.39
CA GLY A 183 -2.46 0.52 -27.15
C GLY A 183 -3.67 0.52 -26.24
N PRO A 184 -4.87 0.82 -26.75
CA PRO A 184 -6.07 0.84 -25.92
C PRO A 184 -6.39 -0.55 -25.35
N HIS A 185 -6.29 -0.69 -24.01
CA HIS A 185 -6.63 -1.93 -23.29
C HIS A 185 -6.95 -1.61 -21.82
N LEU A 186 -7.55 -2.55 -21.14
CA LEU A 186 -7.66 -2.60 -19.69
C LEU A 186 -6.59 -3.56 -19.16
N HIS A 187 -5.69 -3.09 -18.31
CA HIS A 187 -4.91 -3.96 -17.44
C HIS A 187 -5.68 -4.16 -16.13
N PHE A 188 -6.12 -5.40 -15.87
CA PHE A 188 -6.96 -5.76 -14.73
C PHE A 188 -6.23 -6.71 -13.79
N GLU A 189 -6.11 -6.31 -12.51
CA GLU A 189 -5.53 -7.15 -11.46
C GLU A 189 -6.58 -7.53 -10.42
N LEU A 190 -6.50 -8.76 -9.94
CA LEU A 190 -7.29 -9.27 -8.82
C LEU A 190 -6.34 -9.75 -7.72
N TRP A 191 -6.58 -9.29 -6.51
CA TRP A 191 -5.74 -9.59 -5.34
C TRP A 191 -6.61 -10.18 -4.23
N TYR A 192 -6.13 -11.24 -3.60
CA TYR A 192 -6.80 -11.89 -2.48
C TYR A 192 -5.82 -12.12 -1.34
N ASN A 193 -6.17 -11.66 -0.11
CA ASN A 193 -5.31 -11.74 1.07
C ASN A 193 -3.89 -11.18 0.82
N GLY A 194 -3.77 -10.10 0.06
CA GLY A 194 -2.49 -9.46 -0.25
C GLY A 194 -1.64 -10.15 -1.31
N ALA A 195 -2.13 -11.22 -1.96
CA ALA A 195 -1.45 -11.90 -3.05
C ALA A 195 -2.22 -11.73 -4.38
N PRO A 196 -1.53 -11.51 -5.52
CA PRO A 196 -2.17 -11.45 -6.82
C PRO A 196 -2.63 -12.85 -7.22
N VAL A 197 -3.81 -12.93 -7.83
CA VAL A 197 -4.39 -14.17 -8.36
C VAL A 197 -4.72 -14.01 -9.83
N ASP A 198 -4.69 -15.11 -10.60
CA ASP A 198 -5.05 -15.09 -12.01
C ASP A 198 -6.55 -14.76 -12.16
N PRO A 199 -6.92 -13.60 -12.74
CA PRO A 199 -8.31 -13.24 -12.90
C PRO A 199 -9.10 -14.21 -13.78
N THR A 200 -8.44 -14.91 -14.72
CA THR A 200 -9.10 -15.83 -15.65
C THR A 200 -9.59 -17.12 -14.99
N ASP A 201 -9.10 -17.43 -13.79
CA ASP A 201 -9.59 -18.55 -12.98
C ASP A 201 -11.01 -18.28 -12.43
N TYR A 202 -11.47 -17.01 -12.40
CA TYR A 202 -12.69 -16.57 -11.72
C TYR A 202 -13.65 -15.76 -12.59
N ILE A 203 -13.13 -15.12 -13.64
CA ILE A 203 -13.88 -14.18 -14.49
C ILE A 203 -13.76 -14.61 -15.95
N ALA A 204 -14.91 -14.74 -16.64
CA ALA A 204 -14.96 -14.90 -18.09
C ALA A 204 -14.99 -13.51 -18.74
N PHE A 205 -14.01 -13.21 -19.58
CA PHE A 205 -13.88 -11.92 -20.30
C PHE A 205 -14.52 -11.94 -21.69
N GLU A 206 -14.93 -13.09 -22.18
CA GLU A 206 -15.57 -13.30 -23.47
C GLU A 206 -17.09 -13.14 -23.40
#